data_f7fc8d2025726bb083ab9d6f7841a7eb
#
_entry.id   f7fc8d2025726bb083ab9d6f7841a7eb
#
_cell.length_a   1.000
_cell.length_b   1.000
_cell.length_c   1.000
_cell.angle_alpha   90.00
_cell.angle_beta   90.00
_cell.angle_gamma   90.00
#
_symmetry.space_group_name_H-M   'P 1'
#
loop_
_entity.id
_entity.type
_entity.pdbx_description
1 polymer ?
#
loop_
_entity_poly.entity_id
_entity_poly.type
_entity_poly.pdbx_seq_one_letter_code
_entity_poly.pdbx_strand_id
1 'polypeptide(L)'
;MPFSLCAQGEVDKMLTNLHWLGHASFRLDASRIIYFDPWKLPKDSRKAGIIFISHDHFDHFSKDDIALISTKETVLVTDKSVGRQLEGKLVCKEIKSLKPGNKIEVSNGVKVQAVYSYNLNKEFHPKEDGKLGFIVTIDGISIYHAGDTDYIPEMKDYACDIALLPVSGTYVMTADEAANAALAIKPRAAIPMHYGDIVGSNSDAEVFRDSLKDKVEVRILKKEK
;
A
#
# COMPACT_ATOMS: atom_id res chain seq x y z
N MET A 1 18.17 -11.87 15.13
CA MET A 1 17.60 -12.08 16.49
C MET A 1 16.16 -12.52 16.29
N PRO A 2 15.66 -13.52 17.03
CA PRO A 2 14.24 -13.85 16.99
C PRO A 2 13.44 -12.65 17.52
N PHE A 3 12.39 -12.28 16.80
CA PHE A 3 11.47 -11.22 17.21
C PHE A 3 10.82 -11.59 18.54
N SER A 4 10.62 -10.61 19.44
CA SER A 4 9.94 -10.82 20.72
C SER A 4 8.49 -11.29 20.45
N LEU A 5 8.02 -12.28 21.21
CA LEU A 5 6.62 -12.76 21.16
C LEU A 5 5.59 -11.62 21.31
N CYS A 6 5.90 -10.60 22.10
CA CYS A 6 5.05 -9.42 22.29
C CYS A 6 4.89 -8.62 20.98
N ALA A 7 5.97 -8.47 20.22
CA ALA A 7 5.96 -7.74 18.97
C ALA A 7 5.24 -8.49 17.82
N GLN A 8 5.18 -9.82 17.85
CA GLN A 8 4.39 -10.60 16.89
C GLN A 8 2.88 -10.44 17.18
N GLY A 9 2.46 -10.43 18.42
CA GLY A 9 1.05 -10.22 18.78
C GLY A 9 0.49 -8.85 18.34
N GLU A 10 1.33 -7.81 18.30
CA GLU A 10 0.93 -6.50 17.78
C GLU A 10 0.76 -6.51 16.25
N VAL A 11 1.64 -7.22 15.52
CA VAL A 11 1.48 -7.41 14.07
C VAL A 11 0.22 -8.21 13.75
N ASP A 12 -0.04 -9.31 14.49
CA ASP A 12 -1.26 -10.11 14.29
C ASP A 12 -2.53 -9.30 14.54
N LYS A 13 -2.54 -8.45 15.55
CA LYS A 13 -3.63 -7.50 15.82
C LYS A 13 -3.80 -6.51 14.67
N MET A 14 -2.70 -5.97 14.14
CA MET A 14 -2.75 -5.05 13.00
C MET A 14 -3.29 -5.73 11.75
N LEU A 15 -2.87 -6.97 11.48
CA LEU A 15 -3.36 -7.78 10.36
C LEU A 15 -4.86 -8.09 10.45
N THR A 16 -5.40 -8.27 11.67
CA THR A 16 -6.84 -8.45 11.87
C THR A 16 -7.66 -7.21 11.49
N ASN A 17 -7.05 -6.03 11.60
CA ASN A 17 -7.67 -4.75 11.28
C ASN A 17 -7.32 -4.24 9.86
N LEU A 18 -6.58 -5.02 9.10
CA LEU A 18 -6.22 -4.70 7.72
C LEU A 18 -7.17 -5.44 6.76
N HIS A 19 -7.94 -4.70 6.01
CA HIS A 19 -8.97 -5.17 5.11
C HIS A 19 -8.54 -4.98 3.66
N TRP A 20 -8.53 -6.05 2.87
CA TRP A 20 -8.31 -5.96 1.44
C TRP A 20 -9.63 -5.67 0.72
N LEU A 21 -9.69 -4.57 -0.01
CA LEU A 21 -10.89 -4.14 -0.71
C LEU A 21 -10.89 -4.56 -2.20
N GLY A 22 -9.80 -5.21 -2.62
CA GLY A 22 -9.56 -5.67 -3.98
C GLY A 22 -8.43 -4.90 -4.65
N HIS A 23 -7.80 -5.51 -5.65
CA HIS A 23 -6.66 -4.95 -6.39
C HIS A 23 -5.55 -4.46 -5.45
N ALA A 24 -5.19 -3.17 -5.50
CA ALA A 24 -4.23 -2.54 -4.59
C ALA A 24 -4.91 -1.74 -3.45
N SER A 25 -6.25 -1.86 -3.32
CA SER A 25 -7.03 -1.09 -2.36
C SER A 25 -7.10 -1.76 -0.99
N PHE A 26 -6.74 -1.02 0.06
CA PHE A 26 -6.81 -1.49 1.45
C PHE A 26 -7.43 -0.46 2.36
N ARG A 27 -8.09 -0.94 3.43
CA ARG A 27 -8.47 -0.15 4.59
C ARG A 27 -7.80 -0.72 5.85
N LEU A 28 -7.25 0.16 6.66
CA LEU A 28 -6.72 -0.17 7.98
C LEU A 28 -7.57 0.52 9.04
N ASP A 29 -8.14 -0.27 9.94
CA ASP A 29 -8.91 0.17 11.09
C ASP A 29 -8.01 0.20 12.34
N ALA A 30 -7.17 1.23 12.46
CA ALA A 30 -6.25 1.47 13.58
C ALA A 30 -6.74 2.66 14.45
N SER A 31 -5.85 3.30 15.20
CA SER A 31 -6.17 4.55 15.94
C SER A 31 -6.75 5.65 15.03
N ARG A 32 -6.49 5.55 13.72
CA ARG A 32 -7.16 6.28 12.64
C ARG A 32 -7.52 5.31 11.52
N ILE A 33 -8.62 5.59 10.81
CA ILE A 33 -8.97 4.85 9.60
C ILE A 33 -8.11 5.36 8.46
N ILE A 34 -7.32 4.45 7.89
CA ILE A 34 -6.43 4.72 6.77
C ILE A 34 -6.91 3.94 5.55
N TYR A 35 -6.89 4.59 4.39
CA TYR A 35 -7.06 3.92 3.10
C TYR A 35 -5.81 4.05 2.25
N PHE A 36 -5.49 2.97 1.53
CA PHE A 36 -4.49 2.94 0.47
C PHE A 36 -5.19 2.69 -0.85
N ASP A 37 -4.95 3.52 -1.85
CA ASP A 37 -5.46 3.43 -3.22
C ASP A 37 -6.96 3.02 -3.28
N PRO A 38 -7.89 3.79 -2.66
CA PRO A 38 -9.30 3.42 -2.58
C PRO A 38 -9.94 3.35 -3.97
N TRP A 39 -10.47 2.16 -4.31
CA TRP A 39 -11.04 1.86 -5.61
C TRP A 39 -12.19 0.86 -5.51
N LYS A 40 -13.31 1.13 -6.21
CA LYS A 40 -14.55 0.33 -6.20
C LYS A 40 -15.11 0.10 -4.79
N LEU A 41 -15.16 1.16 -4.00
CA LEU A 41 -15.64 1.08 -2.63
C LEU A 41 -17.16 0.88 -2.53
N PRO A 42 -17.66 0.11 -1.56
CA PRO A 42 -19.07 0.12 -1.18
C PRO A 42 -19.55 1.52 -0.77
N LYS A 43 -20.82 1.84 -1.06
CA LYS A 43 -21.40 3.17 -0.78
C LYS A 43 -21.43 3.53 0.72
N ASP A 44 -21.46 2.53 1.58
CA ASP A 44 -21.46 2.64 3.04
C ASP A 44 -20.06 2.56 3.67
N SER A 45 -19.02 2.71 2.86
CA SER A 45 -17.63 2.71 3.33
C SER A 45 -17.39 3.73 4.43
N ARG A 46 -16.58 3.34 5.42
CA ARG A 46 -16.23 4.18 6.57
C ARG A 46 -15.44 5.41 6.11
N LYS A 47 -15.66 6.55 6.81
CA LYS A 47 -14.91 7.78 6.49
C LYS A 47 -13.45 7.67 6.88
N ALA A 48 -12.59 8.21 6.03
CA ALA A 48 -11.14 8.18 6.20
C ALA A 48 -10.63 9.29 7.12
N GLY A 49 -9.73 8.94 8.02
CA GLY A 49 -8.86 9.91 8.67
C GLY A 49 -7.67 10.29 7.79
N ILE A 50 -7.11 9.30 7.07
CA ILE A 50 -6.00 9.51 6.14
C ILE A 50 -6.23 8.66 4.89
N ILE A 51 -5.89 9.23 3.72
CA ILE A 51 -5.92 8.52 2.43
C ILE A 51 -4.53 8.64 1.79
N PHE A 52 -3.94 7.50 1.41
CA PHE A 52 -2.72 7.43 0.62
C PHE A 52 -3.06 7.03 -0.80
N ILE A 53 -2.58 7.80 -1.79
CA ILE A 53 -2.72 7.52 -3.22
C ILE A 53 -1.33 7.41 -3.82
N SER A 54 -1.00 6.23 -4.35
CA SER A 54 0.33 5.94 -4.87
C SER A 54 0.62 6.68 -6.18
N HIS A 55 -0.38 6.74 -7.08
CA HIS A 55 -0.25 7.36 -8.40
C HIS A 55 -1.62 7.58 -9.07
N ASP A 56 -1.64 8.16 -10.27
CA ASP A 56 -2.82 8.68 -10.95
C ASP A 56 -3.49 7.72 -11.95
N HIS A 57 -3.17 6.42 -11.95
CA HIS A 57 -3.91 5.45 -12.75
C HIS A 57 -5.30 5.19 -12.14
N PHE A 58 -6.28 4.89 -13.00
CA PHE A 58 -7.71 4.83 -12.66
C PHE A 58 -8.06 3.79 -11.60
N ASP A 59 -7.27 2.75 -11.45
CA ASP A 59 -7.41 1.63 -10.51
C ASP A 59 -6.75 1.88 -9.15
N HIS A 60 -6.06 3.02 -9.00
CA HIS A 60 -5.47 3.53 -7.76
C HIS A 60 -6.05 4.89 -7.36
N PHE A 61 -6.51 5.67 -8.36
CA PHE A 61 -6.99 7.03 -8.20
C PHE A 61 -8.45 7.19 -8.68
N SER A 62 -9.39 6.72 -7.88
CA SER A 62 -10.83 6.95 -8.09
C SER A 62 -11.30 8.21 -7.36
N LYS A 63 -11.58 9.28 -8.11
CA LYS A 63 -12.05 10.55 -7.53
C LYS A 63 -13.37 10.38 -6.78
N ASP A 64 -14.26 9.52 -7.27
CA ASP A 64 -15.56 9.26 -6.67
C ASP A 64 -15.41 8.50 -5.35
N ASP A 65 -14.56 7.48 -5.29
CA ASP A 65 -14.29 6.73 -4.06
C ASP A 65 -13.59 7.59 -3.03
N ILE A 66 -12.60 8.42 -3.45
CA ILE A 66 -11.94 9.37 -2.55
C ILE A 66 -12.95 10.37 -1.98
N ALA A 67 -13.82 10.94 -2.80
CA ALA A 67 -14.86 11.87 -2.35
C ALA A 67 -15.87 11.17 -1.42
N LEU A 68 -16.20 9.90 -1.71
CA LEU A 68 -17.10 9.10 -0.88
C LEU A 68 -16.61 8.98 0.56
N ILE A 69 -15.30 8.75 0.77
CA ILE A 69 -14.75 8.50 2.12
C ILE A 69 -14.13 9.74 2.77
N SER A 70 -13.92 10.83 2.03
CA SER A 70 -13.34 12.06 2.56
C SER A 70 -14.30 12.85 3.43
N THR A 71 -13.75 13.60 4.36
CA THR A 71 -14.41 14.59 5.20
C THR A 71 -13.50 15.82 5.35
N LYS A 72 -13.99 16.91 5.90
CA LYS A 72 -13.17 18.11 6.23
C LYS A 72 -12.01 17.84 7.21
N GLU A 73 -11.97 16.67 7.84
CA GLU A 73 -10.90 16.26 8.76
C GLU A 73 -9.90 15.29 8.10
N THR A 74 -10.20 14.79 6.90
CA THR A 74 -9.36 13.84 6.18
C THR A 74 -8.08 14.49 5.65
N VAL A 75 -6.92 13.87 5.89
CA VAL A 75 -5.65 14.24 5.27
C VAL A 75 -5.39 13.29 4.10
N LEU A 76 -5.11 13.84 2.92
CA LEU A 76 -4.73 13.05 1.74
C LEU A 76 -3.22 13.21 1.50
N VAL A 77 -2.54 12.09 1.27
CA VAL A 77 -1.10 12.02 1.00
C VAL A 77 -0.88 11.35 -0.35
N THR A 78 -0.17 12.01 -1.25
CA THR A 78 -0.02 11.53 -2.62
C THR A 78 1.19 12.15 -3.32
N ASP A 79 1.39 11.84 -4.59
CA ASP A 79 2.33 12.51 -5.47
C ASP A 79 1.83 13.89 -5.92
N LYS A 80 2.67 14.61 -6.67
CA LYS A 80 2.34 15.94 -7.16
C LYS A 80 1.27 15.93 -8.27
N SER A 81 1.19 14.86 -9.07
CA SER A 81 0.22 14.74 -10.18
C SER A 81 -1.20 14.64 -9.64
N VAL A 82 -1.44 13.68 -8.76
CA VAL A 82 -2.72 13.48 -8.08
C VAL A 82 -3.08 14.71 -7.24
N GLY A 83 -2.12 15.26 -6.48
CA GLY A 83 -2.35 16.44 -5.65
C GLY A 83 -2.93 17.61 -6.44
N ARG A 84 -2.34 17.96 -7.59
CA ARG A 84 -2.83 19.00 -8.50
C ARG A 84 -4.23 18.73 -9.06
N GLN A 85 -4.56 17.47 -9.32
CA GLN A 85 -5.86 17.11 -9.86
C GLN A 85 -6.99 17.28 -8.85
N LEU A 86 -6.69 17.17 -7.54
CA LEU A 86 -7.64 17.26 -6.42
C LEU A 86 -7.70 18.63 -5.77
N GLU A 87 -6.67 19.47 -5.94
CA GLU A 87 -6.58 20.79 -5.32
C GLU A 87 -7.82 21.66 -5.63
N GLY A 88 -8.46 22.18 -4.58
CA GLY A 88 -9.68 22.97 -4.69
C GLY A 88 -10.95 22.20 -5.10
N LYS A 89 -10.87 20.88 -5.30
CA LYS A 89 -12.00 20.04 -5.75
C LYS A 89 -12.45 19.01 -4.72
N LEU A 90 -11.57 18.64 -3.79
CA LEU A 90 -11.85 17.65 -2.76
C LEU A 90 -12.13 18.33 -1.43
N VAL A 91 -13.20 17.91 -0.75
CA VAL A 91 -13.45 18.31 0.64
C VAL A 91 -12.54 17.48 1.55
N CYS A 92 -11.47 18.08 2.01
CA CYS A 92 -10.51 17.46 2.94
C CYS A 92 -9.86 18.55 3.80
N LYS A 93 -9.13 18.14 4.82
CA LYS A 93 -8.37 19.05 5.68
C LYS A 93 -7.14 19.59 4.96
N GLU A 94 -6.42 18.71 4.30
CA GLU A 94 -5.14 19.01 3.66
C GLU A 94 -4.79 17.95 2.62
N ILE A 95 -4.12 18.37 1.55
CA ILE A 95 -3.46 17.48 0.57
C ILE A 95 -1.95 17.67 0.70
N LYS A 96 -1.24 16.60 1.09
CA LYS A 96 0.22 16.57 1.21
C LYS A 96 0.82 15.90 -0.02
N SER A 97 1.39 16.68 -0.92
CA SER A 97 2.11 16.15 -2.08
C SER A 97 3.55 15.83 -1.71
N LEU A 98 3.94 14.59 -1.87
CA LEU A 98 5.28 14.07 -1.57
C LEU A 98 6.02 13.69 -2.85
N LYS A 99 7.31 13.41 -2.67
CA LYS A 99 8.19 12.76 -3.65
C LYS A 99 8.98 11.65 -2.96
N PRO A 100 9.53 10.68 -3.71
CA PRO A 100 10.36 9.63 -3.12
C PRO A 100 11.46 10.22 -2.22
N GLY A 101 11.69 9.62 -1.06
CA GLY A 101 12.64 10.06 -0.05
C GLY A 101 12.06 11.01 1.01
N ASN A 102 10.87 11.59 0.82
CA ASN A 102 10.26 12.42 1.85
C ASN A 102 9.82 11.58 3.06
N LYS A 103 10.07 12.12 4.25
CA LYS A 103 9.61 11.56 5.54
C LYS A 103 8.88 12.66 6.30
N ILE A 104 7.63 12.41 6.65
CA ILE A 104 6.81 13.39 7.37
C ILE A 104 5.96 12.71 8.44
N GLU A 105 5.52 13.48 9.41
CA GLU A 105 4.38 13.14 10.25
C GLU A 105 3.11 13.70 9.61
N VAL A 106 2.17 12.80 9.26
CA VAL A 106 0.93 13.15 8.56
C VAL A 106 -0.10 13.72 9.55
N SER A 107 -0.20 13.08 10.69
CA SER A 107 -1.02 13.49 11.83
C SER A 107 -0.40 12.90 13.09
N ASN A 108 -0.86 13.36 14.26
CA ASN A 108 -0.32 12.91 15.55
C ASN A 108 -0.25 11.38 15.63
N GLY A 109 0.98 10.86 15.76
CA GLY A 109 1.29 9.42 15.84
C GLY A 109 1.32 8.66 14.51
N VAL A 110 1.05 9.30 13.35
CA VAL A 110 1.14 8.65 12.04
C VAL A 110 2.27 9.26 11.22
N LYS A 111 3.29 8.46 10.94
CA LYS A 111 4.45 8.85 10.14
C LYS A 111 4.42 8.14 8.79
N VAL A 112 4.91 8.79 7.76
CA VAL A 112 5.06 8.21 6.43
C VAL A 112 6.44 8.50 5.87
N GLN A 113 7.02 7.49 5.25
CA GLN A 113 8.13 7.61 4.31
C GLN A 113 7.59 7.32 2.92
N ALA A 114 7.61 8.30 2.03
CA ALA A 114 7.36 8.09 0.61
C ALA A 114 8.60 7.46 -0.02
N VAL A 115 8.42 6.35 -0.72
CA VAL A 115 9.49 5.59 -1.36
C VAL A 115 9.24 5.49 -2.86
N TYR A 116 10.26 5.07 -3.61
CA TYR A 116 10.11 4.85 -5.05
C TYR A 116 9.15 3.70 -5.34
N SER A 117 8.34 3.87 -6.39
CA SER A 117 7.51 2.86 -7.02
C SER A 117 7.67 3.03 -8.53
N TYR A 118 8.38 2.10 -9.21
CA TYR A 118 8.65 2.20 -10.64
C TYR A 118 8.97 0.83 -11.26
N ASN A 119 8.87 0.77 -12.58
CA ASN A 119 9.22 -0.40 -13.37
C ASN A 119 10.60 -0.27 -14.02
N LEU A 120 11.32 -1.39 -14.14
CA LEU A 120 12.66 -1.45 -14.72
C LEU A 120 12.62 -1.61 -16.25
N ASN A 121 11.77 -2.52 -16.74
CA ASN A 121 11.74 -2.93 -18.14
C ASN A 121 10.31 -3.02 -18.69
N LYS A 122 9.41 -2.16 -18.21
CA LYS A 122 8.01 -2.09 -18.66
C LYS A 122 7.70 -0.70 -19.19
N GLU A 123 6.66 -0.58 -20.02
CA GLU A 123 6.26 0.67 -20.67
C GLU A 123 5.77 1.73 -19.65
N PHE A 124 5.08 1.28 -18.60
CA PHE A 124 4.49 2.16 -17.61
C PHE A 124 5.38 2.31 -16.37
N HIS A 125 5.22 3.41 -15.65
CA HIS A 125 5.89 3.72 -14.39
C HIS A 125 7.42 3.86 -14.51
N PRO A 126 7.95 4.69 -15.42
CA PRO A 126 9.36 5.01 -15.41
C PRO A 126 9.73 5.74 -14.11
N LYS A 127 10.98 5.59 -13.66
CA LYS A 127 11.45 6.16 -12.39
C LYS A 127 11.27 7.67 -12.29
N GLU A 128 11.36 8.36 -13.43
CA GLU A 128 11.28 9.81 -13.57
C GLU A 128 9.89 10.36 -13.23
N ASP A 129 8.83 9.55 -13.35
CA ASP A 129 7.46 9.93 -12.98
C ASP A 129 7.33 10.22 -11.48
N GLY A 130 8.23 9.65 -10.67
CA GLY A 130 8.26 9.90 -9.23
C GLY A 130 7.02 9.36 -8.50
N LYS A 131 6.40 8.28 -9.01
CA LYS A 131 5.29 7.58 -8.37
C LYS A 131 5.72 6.99 -7.06
N LEU A 132 4.76 6.76 -6.15
CA LEU A 132 5.03 6.51 -4.75
C LEU A 132 4.59 5.12 -4.29
N GLY A 133 5.48 4.48 -3.53
CA GLY A 133 5.10 3.57 -2.47
C GLY A 133 5.12 4.30 -1.12
N PHE A 134 4.51 3.73 -0.11
CA PHE A 134 4.42 4.33 1.23
C PHE A 134 4.82 3.33 2.31
N ILE A 135 5.75 3.73 3.18
CA ILE A 135 5.98 3.03 4.45
C ILE A 135 5.32 3.89 5.53
N VAL A 136 4.19 3.40 6.05
CA VAL A 136 3.35 4.11 7.03
C VAL A 136 3.54 3.47 8.39
N THR A 137 3.92 4.26 9.39
CA THR A 137 3.99 3.81 10.79
C THR A 137 2.82 4.39 11.57
N ILE A 138 2.03 3.51 12.16
CA ILE A 138 0.89 3.82 13.02
C ILE A 138 0.80 2.80 14.15
N ASP A 139 0.49 3.25 15.37
CA ASP A 139 0.35 2.40 16.56
C ASP A 139 1.57 1.47 16.78
N GLY A 140 2.77 1.95 16.43
CA GLY A 140 4.03 1.23 16.58
C GLY A 140 4.34 0.21 15.47
N ILE A 141 3.44 -0.02 14.51
CA ILE A 141 3.61 -0.97 13.40
C ILE A 141 3.82 -0.21 12.09
N SER A 142 4.74 -0.70 11.27
CA SER A 142 5.05 -0.15 9.95
C SER A 142 4.51 -1.03 8.83
N ILE A 143 3.77 -0.41 7.90
CA ILE A 143 3.16 -1.06 6.74
C ILE A 143 3.72 -0.45 5.47
N TYR A 144 4.29 -1.26 4.60
CA TYR A 144 4.72 -0.87 3.26
C TYR A 144 3.65 -1.21 2.24
N HIS A 145 3.08 -0.21 1.58
CA HIS A 145 2.27 -0.35 0.38
C HIS A 145 3.14 -0.01 -0.82
N ALA A 146 3.39 -0.99 -1.68
CA ALA A 146 4.38 -0.84 -2.74
C ALA A 146 3.91 0.05 -3.90
N GLY A 147 2.59 0.20 -4.11
CA GLY A 147 2.04 0.73 -5.35
C GLY A 147 2.37 -0.20 -6.52
N ASP A 148 2.39 0.35 -7.73
CA ASP A 148 2.72 -0.39 -8.95
C ASP A 148 4.22 -0.29 -9.24
N THR A 149 4.92 -1.36 -8.96
CA THR A 149 6.39 -1.39 -9.04
C THR A 149 6.92 -2.78 -9.42
N ASP A 150 8.08 -2.80 -10.05
CA ASP A 150 8.95 -3.97 -10.11
C ASP A 150 9.73 -4.15 -8.81
N TYR A 151 10.46 -5.27 -8.68
CA TYR A 151 11.46 -5.45 -7.62
C TYR A 151 12.66 -4.53 -7.91
N ILE A 152 12.69 -3.38 -7.25
CA ILE A 152 13.69 -2.33 -7.44
C ILE A 152 14.82 -2.42 -6.42
N PRO A 153 16.05 -1.96 -6.77
CA PRO A 153 17.22 -2.08 -5.89
C PRO A 153 17.05 -1.41 -4.52
N GLU A 154 16.24 -0.36 -4.43
CA GLU A 154 15.99 0.39 -3.21
C GLU A 154 15.23 -0.42 -2.13
N MET A 155 14.51 -1.48 -2.53
CA MET A 155 13.72 -2.31 -1.61
C MET A 155 14.56 -3.01 -0.53
N LYS A 156 15.84 -3.26 -0.79
CA LYS A 156 16.77 -3.83 0.21
C LYS A 156 16.97 -2.94 1.44
N ASP A 157 16.72 -1.62 1.26
CA ASP A 157 16.87 -0.61 2.31
C ASP A 157 15.52 -0.24 2.96
N TYR A 158 14.42 -0.86 2.52
CA TYR A 158 13.09 -0.63 3.11
C TYR A 158 12.91 -1.52 4.33
N ALA A 159 12.44 -0.92 5.43
CA ALA A 159 12.14 -1.62 6.68
C ALA A 159 10.66 -1.45 7.02
N CYS A 160 9.96 -2.57 7.16
CA CYS A 160 8.56 -2.59 7.59
C CYS A 160 8.21 -3.89 8.29
N ASP A 161 7.12 -3.87 9.07
CA ASP A 161 6.58 -5.06 9.72
C ASP A 161 5.65 -5.84 8.79
N ILE A 162 4.88 -5.13 7.96
CA ILE A 162 3.93 -5.71 6.99
C ILE A 162 4.25 -5.13 5.62
N ALA A 163 4.35 -5.99 4.58
CA ALA A 163 4.55 -5.57 3.20
C ALA A 163 3.38 -5.98 2.32
N LEU A 164 2.75 -5.01 1.62
CA LEU A 164 1.71 -5.22 0.63
C LEU A 164 2.38 -5.13 -0.75
N LEU A 165 2.51 -6.27 -1.43
CA LEU A 165 3.31 -6.41 -2.65
C LEU A 165 2.47 -6.87 -3.84
N PRO A 166 2.55 -6.20 -5.00
CA PRO A 166 1.86 -6.63 -6.21
C PRO A 166 2.47 -7.91 -6.76
N VAL A 167 1.64 -8.83 -7.31
CA VAL A 167 2.08 -10.18 -7.71
C VAL A 167 1.66 -10.60 -9.12
N SER A 168 0.89 -9.78 -9.85
CA SER A 168 0.25 -10.20 -11.11
C SER A 168 1.18 -10.31 -12.32
N GLY A 169 2.40 -9.78 -12.27
CA GLY A 169 3.36 -9.77 -13.38
C GLY A 169 3.01 -8.82 -14.53
N THR A 170 1.76 -8.37 -14.61
CA THR A 170 1.32 -7.39 -15.60
C THR A 170 1.45 -5.99 -15.02
N TYR A 171 2.30 -5.16 -15.60
CA TYR A 171 2.64 -3.79 -15.16
C TYR A 171 3.34 -3.68 -13.80
N VAL A 172 3.50 -4.78 -13.08
CA VAL A 172 4.07 -4.87 -11.73
C VAL A 172 4.93 -6.14 -11.59
N MET A 173 5.48 -6.41 -10.41
CA MET A 173 6.21 -7.65 -10.10
C MET A 173 5.38 -8.89 -10.45
N THR A 174 6.06 -9.91 -10.97
CA THR A 174 5.57 -11.30 -10.94
C THR A 174 5.56 -11.81 -9.49
N ALA A 175 4.86 -12.92 -9.24
CA ALA A 175 4.83 -13.56 -7.92
C ALA A 175 6.24 -13.91 -7.40
N ASP A 176 7.14 -14.38 -8.28
CA ASP A 176 8.53 -14.71 -7.93
C ASP A 176 9.37 -13.45 -7.65
N GLU A 177 9.19 -12.37 -8.42
CA GLU A 177 9.84 -11.09 -8.15
C GLU A 177 9.36 -10.49 -6.82
N ALA A 178 8.06 -10.56 -6.53
CA ALA A 178 7.50 -10.13 -5.26
C ALA A 178 8.03 -10.96 -4.08
N ALA A 179 8.22 -12.27 -4.28
CA ALA A 179 8.86 -13.12 -3.26
C ALA A 179 10.31 -12.71 -3.01
N ASN A 180 11.07 -12.38 -4.06
CA ASN A 180 12.44 -11.86 -3.91
C ASN A 180 12.45 -10.50 -3.21
N ALA A 181 11.49 -9.61 -3.50
CA ALA A 181 11.31 -8.36 -2.80
C ALA A 181 11.03 -8.58 -1.31
N ALA A 182 10.11 -9.49 -0.96
CA ALA A 182 9.83 -9.85 0.43
C ALA A 182 11.07 -10.41 1.15
N LEU A 183 11.88 -11.24 0.49
CA LEU A 183 13.13 -11.76 1.06
C LEU A 183 14.19 -10.68 1.28
N ALA A 184 14.20 -9.64 0.46
CA ALA A 184 15.11 -8.49 0.62
C ALA A 184 14.66 -7.56 1.75
N ILE A 185 13.36 -7.23 1.81
CA ILE A 185 12.74 -6.35 2.82
C ILE A 185 12.70 -7.04 4.19
N LYS A 186 12.45 -8.35 4.22
CA LYS A 186 12.31 -9.18 5.43
C LYS A 186 11.21 -8.68 6.39
N PRO A 187 9.98 -8.44 5.91
CA PRO A 187 8.88 -8.09 6.77
C PRO A 187 8.51 -9.28 7.67
N ARG A 188 7.75 -9.04 8.73
CA ARG A 188 7.16 -10.10 9.58
C ARG A 188 6.01 -10.80 8.86
N ALA A 189 5.25 -10.04 8.07
CA ALA A 189 4.20 -10.59 7.21
C ALA A 189 4.20 -9.91 5.84
N ALA A 190 3.93 -10.69 4.79
CA ALA A 190 3.75 -10.20 3.43
C ALA A 190 2.34 -10.55 2.92
N ILE A 191 1.73 -9.61 2.21
CA ILE A 191 0.37 -9.73 1.69
C ILE A 191 0.43 -9.48 0.19
N PRO A 192 0.00 -10.43 -0.65
CA PRO A 192 -0.10 -10.21 -2.08
C PRO A 192 -1.26 -9.27 -2.41
N MET A 193 -1.07 -8.41 -3.39
CA MET A 193 -2.07 -7.49 -3.92
C MET A 193 -1.98 -7.39 -5.44
N HIS A 194 -2.82 -6.58 -6.07
CA HIS A 194 -2.85 -6.28 -7.50
C HIS A 194 -3.10 -7.53 -8.36
N TYR A 195 -4.10 -8.34 -7.96
CA TYR A 195 -4.54 -9.53 -8.68
C TYR A 195 -6.06 -9.74 -8.54
N GLY A 196 -6.63 -10.56 -9.43
CA GLY A 196 -8.00 -11.04 -9.34
C GLY A 196 -9.13 -10.08 -9.72
N ASP A 197 -8.80 -8.85 -10.15
CA ASP A 197 -9.78 -7.87 -10.65
C ASP A 197 -9.52 -7.52 -12.13
N ILE A 198 -8.46 -6.72 -12.43
CA ILE A 198 -8.12 -6.27 -13.79
C ILE A 198 -7.14 -7.25 -14.42
N VAL A 199 -6.13 -7.63 -13.67
CA VAL A 199 -5.00 -8.48 -14.08
C VAL A 199 -4.72 -9.51 -12.99
N GLY A 200 -3.97 -10.55 -13.37
CA GLY A 200 -3.58 -11.60 -12.45
C GLY A 200 -4.75 -12.46 -11.98
N SER A 201 -4.44 -13.41 -11.12
CA SER A 201 -5.40 -14.39 -10.60
C SER A 201 -5.03 -14.83 -9.17
N ASN A 202 -5.88 -15.60 -8.53
CA ASN A 202 -5.59 -16.18 -7.21
C ASN A 202 -4.34 -17.07 -7.22
N SER A 203 -4.01 -17.70 -8.36
CA SER A 203 -2.80 -18.52 -8.47
C SER A 203 -1.52 -17.72 -8.27
N ASP A 204 -1.49 -16.43 -8.65
CA ASP A 204 -0.30 -15.60 -8.44
C ASP A 204 -0.05 -15.37 -6.94
N ALA A 205 -1.10 -15.16 -6.16
CA ALA A 205 -1.01 -15.06 -4.70
C ALA A 205 -0.57 -16.39 -4.06
N GLU A 206 -1.00 -17.53 -4.61
CA GLU A 206 -0.60 -18.86 -4.13
C GLU A 206 0.88 -19.13 -4.46
N VAL A 207 1.35 -18.81 -5.67
CA VAL A 207 2.76 -18.92 -6.05
C VAL A 207 3.63 -18.06 -5.14
N PHE A 208 3.22 -16.81 -4.89
CA PHE A 208 3.91 -15.90 -3.96
C PHE A 208 4.03 -16.53 -2.56
N ARG A 209 2.93 -17.06 -2.01
CA ARG A 209 2.94 -17.72 -0.70
C ARG A 209 3.88 -18.92 -0.68
N ASP A 210 3.80 -19.77 -1.69
CA ASP A 210 4.56 -21.05 -1.74
C ASP A 210 6.06 -20.78 -1.91
N SER A 211 6.46 -19.74 -2.64
CA SER A 211 7.86 -19.29 -2.81
C SER A 211 8.47 -18.76 -1.49
N LEU A 212 7.64 -18.26 -0.58
CA LEU A 212 8.06 -17.72 0.72
C LEU A 212 7.87 -18.70 1.89
N LYS A 213 7.40 -19.91 1.62
CA LYS A 213 7.18 -20.93 2.66
C LYS A 213 8.42 -21.08 3.56
N ASP A 214 8.19 -21.10 4.87
CA ASP A 214 9.21 -21.21 5.92
C ASP A 214 10.24 -20.05 5.96
N LYS A 215 10.05 -18.97 5.20
CA LYS A 215 10.96 -17.81 5.14
C LYS A 215 10.30 -16.52 5.63
N VAL A 216 9.10 -16.22 5.15
CA VAL A 216 8.31 -15.05 5.52
C VAL A 216 6.87 -15.48 5.67
N GLU A 217 6.18 -15.02 6.71
CA GLU A 217 4.75 -15.28 6.86
C GLU A 217 3.97 -14.61 5.74
N VAL A 218 3.14 -15.37 5.00
CA VAL A 218 2.28 -14.81 3.95
C VAL A 218 0.82 -14.95 4.35
N ARG A 219 0.07 -13.84 4.31
CA ARG A 219 -1.37 -13.78 4.53
C ARG A 219 -2.10 -13.42 3.24
N ILE A 220 -2.78 -14.37 2.60
CA ILE A 220 -3.70 -14.09 1.49
C ILE A 220 -5.02 -13.66 2.10
N LEU A 221 -5.33 -12.37 2.03
CA LEU A 221 -6.56 -11.81 2.57
C LEU A 221 -7.73 -12.11 1.65
N LYS A 222 -8.92 -12.29 2.24
CA LYS A 222 -10.15 -12.34 1.46
C LYS A 222 -10.63 -10.93 1.17
N LYS A 223 -11.08 -10.69 -0.07
CA LYS A 223 -11.69 -9.41 -0.44
C LYS A 223 -12.91 -9.15 0.44
N GLU A 224 -12.93 -8.00 1.10
CA GLU A 224 -14.11 -7.53 1.85
C GLU A 224 -15.23 -7.20 0.85
N LYS A 225 -16.46 -7.59 1.19
CA LYS A 225 -17.64 -7.38 0.32
C LYS A 225 -18.30 -6.05 0.62
#